data_c97e650f1af0260ec1cbd89d7cbb7938
#
_entry.id   c97e650f1af0260ec1cbd89d7cbb7938
#
_cell.length_a   1.000
_cell.length_b   1.000
_cell.length_c   1.000
_cell.angle_alpha   90.00
_cell.angle_beta   90.00
_cell.angle_gamma   90.00
#
_symmetry.space_group_name_H-M   'P 1'
#
loop_
_entity.id
_entity.type
_entity.pdbx_description
1 polymer ?
#
loop_
_entity_poly.entity_id
_entity_poly.type
_entity_poly.pdbx_seq_one_letter_code
_entity_poly.pdbx_strand_id
1 'polypeptide(L)'
;MNLFKTFGLCMVLASPLLAQDAKPGKQKKAPPPFKWVNPLPAQLKLPGVRHATFTSPSMKVPVGYCIYLPPTYSKKTTRRFPVIYYLHGGRPGNETKSVRLAEPIDAAIRAGKARPMIYVFINGGAVSHYNYPQKNSLGEDVFIKELIPHIDKTYRTVAARSGRGLEGFSQGGRGTTRIMFRHPQLFGSCAPGGAGHATEKRISEEDGRESARLKFAPGYNTYDLARAYAKNPTPELNILIHVGTRGFNYQNNLAYMKFLDKLKIPYQKLIVEDAPHSARVIYKKSGLLLMQFHATNLSADKPKRR
;
A
#
# COMPACT_ATOMS: atom_id res chain seq x y z
N MET A 1 -18.04 87.91 -25.55
CA MET A 1 -16.83 87.07 -25.53
C MET A 1 -17.30 85.72 -25.02
N ASN A 2 -17.78 84.89 -25.97
CA ASN A 2 -18.48 83.62 -25.67
C ASN A 2 -17.55 82.41 -25.86
N LEU A 3 -17.36 81.61 -24.79
CA LEU A 3 -16.69 80.31 -24.87
C LEU A 3 -17.72 79.19 -25.09
N PHE A 4 -17.69 78.56 -26.24
CA PHE A 4 -18.39 77.37 -26.52
C PHE A 4 -17.62 76.14 -25.92
N LYS A 5 -18.26 75.38 -25.01
CA LYS A 5 -17.78 74.07 -24.55
C LYS A 5 -18.47 73.00 -25.41
N THR A 6 -17.67 72.31 -26.20
CA THR A 6 -18.08 71.08 -26.93
C THR A 6 -18.03 69.86 -26.02
N PHE A 7 -19.17 69.23 -25.81
CA PHE A 7 -19.26 67.96 -25.15
C PHE A 7 -19.07 66.83 -26.19
N GLY A 8 -17.95 66.09 -26.07
CA GLY A 8 -17.72 64.90 -26.84
C GLY A 8 -18.42 63.70 -26.19
N LEU A 9 -19.36 63.05 -26.89
CA LEU A 9 -20.08 61.87 -26.49
C LEU A 9 -19.23 60.63 -26.85
N CYS A 10 -18.58 60.00 -25.86
CA CYS A 10 -17.89 58.71 -26.04
C CYS A 10 -18.92 57.57 -26.03
N MET A 11 -19.22 57.01 -27.22
CA MET A 11 -19.97 55.75 -27.33
C MET A 11 -19.05 54.57 -26.93
N VAL A 12 -19.35 53.95 -25.81
CA VAL A 12 -18.75 52.68 -25.41
C VAL A 12 -19.51 51.56 -26.11
N LEU A 13 -18.91 50.95 -27.12
CA LEU A 13 -19.40 49.74 -27.76
C LEU A 13 -19.17 48.57 -26.81
N ALA A 14 -20.21 48.07 -26.16
CA ALA A 14 -20.21 46.83 -25.40
C ALA A 14 -20.25 45.67 -26.38
N SER A 15 -19.12 44.95 -26.51
CA SER A 15 -19.08 43.65 -27.21
C SER A 15 -19.76 42.60 -26.36
N PRO A 16 -20.64 41.75 -26.92
CA PRO A 16 -21.20 40.64 -26.18
C PRO A 16 -20.14 39.57 -25.92
N LEU A 17 -19.85 39.32 -24.65
CA LEU A 17 -19.04 38.19 -24.20
C LEU A 17 -19.84 36.91 -24.54
N LEU A 18 -19.39 36.15 -25.56
CA LEU A 18 -19.88 34.81 -25.85
C LEU A 18 -19.57 33.91 -24.64
N ALA A 19 -20.60 33.54 -23.91
CA ALA A 19 -20.51 32.51 -22.87
C ALA A 19 -20.07 31.19 -23.53
N GLN A 20 -18.82 30.80 -23.30
CA GLN A 20 -18.36 29.47 -23.68
C GLN A 20 -19.14 28.45 -22.83
N ASP A 21 -19.91 27.62 -23.50
CA ASP A 21 -20.57 26.45 -22.90
C ASP A 21 -19.58 25.58 -22.15
N ALA A 22 -19.53 25.70 -20.84
CA ALA A 22 -18.80 24.78 -19.98
C ALA A 22 -19.44 23.39 -20.12
N LYS A 23 -18.74 22.46 -20.75
CA LYS A 23 -19.16 21.05 -20.83
C LYS A 23 -19.51 20.56 -19.42
N PRO A 24 -20.67 19.93 -19.23
CA PRO A 24 -21.08 19.45 -17.92
C PRO A 24 -20.03 18.47 -17.41
N GLY A 25 -19.37 18.83 -16.31
CA GLY A 25 -18.37 18.01 -15.66
C GLY A 25 -19.02 16.68 -15.27
N LYS A 26 -18.44 15.55 -15.72
CA LYS A 26 -18.89 14.21 -15.32
C LYS A 26 -18.95 14.18 -13.78
N GLN A 27 -20.16 14.12 -13.23
CA GLN A 27 -20.34 13.90 -11.79
C GLN A 27 -19.61 12.64 -11.39
N LYS A 28 -18.54 12.77 -10.62
CA LYS A 28 -17.82 11.63 -10.05
C LYS A 28 -18.84 10.88 -9.18
N LYS A 29 -19.22 9.67 -9.57
CA LYS A 29 -20.04 8.78 -8.75
C LYS A 29 -19.43 8.66 -7.37
N ALA A 30 -20.23 8.78 -6.32
CA ALA A 30 -19.78 8.56 -4.95
C ALA A 30 -19.07 7.18 -4.87
N PRO A 31 -17.93 7.09 -4.17
CA PRO A 31 -17.24 5.81 -4.03
C PRO A 31 -18.18 4.80 -3.36
N PRO A 32 -18.13 3.52 -3.77
CA PRO A 32 -19.00 2.50 -3.20
C PRO A 32 -18.74 2.41 -1.67
N PRO A 33 -19.78 2.06 -0.89
CA PRO A 33 -19.65 1.91 0.55
C PRO A 33 -18.59 0.85 0.88
N PHE A 34 -17.85 1.09 1.97
CA PHE A 34 -16.82 0.16 2.44
C PHE A 34 -17.44 -1.18 2.85
N LYS A 35 -16.76 -2.28 2.50
CA LYS A 35 -17.11 -3.64 2.91
C LYS A 35 -15.87 -4.36 3.45
N TRP A 36 -16.02 -5.07 4.57
CA TRP A 36 -14.97 -5.91 5.11
C TRP A 36 -14.74 -7.22 4.32
N VAL A 37 -15.68 -7.61 3.49
CA VAL A 37 -15.60 -8.81 2.64
C VAL A 37 -15.93 -8.41 1.20
N ASN A 38 -14.99 -8.68 0.30
CA ASN A 38 -15.13 -8.44 -1.13
C ASN A 38 -14.72 -9.71 -1.89
N PRO A 39 -15.65 -10.61 -2.23
CA PRO A 39 -15.33 -11.86 -2.88
C PRO A 39 -14.70 -11.63 -4.26
N LEU A 40 -13.85 -12.58 -4.67
CA LEU A 40 -13.30 -12.56 -6.02
C LEU A 40 -14.43 -12.70 -7.05
N PRO A 41 -14.40 -11.91 -8.14
CA PRO A 41 -15.31 -12.12 -9.26
C PRO A 41 -15.22 -13.57 -9.76
N ALA A 42 -16.34 -14.22 -10.02
CA ALA A 42 -16.38 -15.64 -10.41
C ALA A 42 -15.55 -15.95 -11.67
N GLN A 43 -15.47 -14.99 -12.60
CA GLN A 43 -14.68 -15.10 -13.83
C GLN A 43 -13.16 -14.92 -13.59
N LEU A 44 -12.75 -14.40 -12.44
CA LEU A 44 -11.33 -14.16 -12.13
C LEU A 44 -10.70 -15.43 -11.54
N LYS A 45 -10.12 -16.23 -12.41
CA LYS A 45 -9.34 -17.42 -12.01
C LYS A 45 -7.86 -17.06 -11.95
N LEU A 46 -7.26 -17.09 -10.76
CA LEU A 46 -5.84 -16.83 -10.55
C LEU A 46 -5.17 -18.09 -9.98
N PRO A 47 -3.98 -18.47 -10.50
CA PRO A 47 -3.30 -19.67 -10.02
C PRO A 47 -2.94 -19.56 -8.55
N GLY A 48 -3.26 -20.58 -7.76
CA GLY A 48 -2.93 -20.65 -6.32
C GLY A 48 -3.66 -19.67 -5.42
N VAL A 49 -4.55 -18.83 -5.95
CA VAL A 49 -5.29 -17.82 -5.17
C VAL A 49 -6.59 -18.39 -4.63
N ARG A 50 -6.86 -18.07 -3.37
CA ARG A 50 -8.14 -18.34 -2.69
C ARG A 50 -8.61 -17.07 -1.99
N HIS A 51 -9.92 -16.84 -1.97
CA HIS A 51 -10.56 -15.89 -1.08
C HIS A 51 -11.02 -16.62 0.17
N ALA A 52 -10.80 -16.03 1.33
CA ALA A 52 -11.25 -16.57 2.60
C ALA A 52 -11.63 -15.43 3.55
N THR A 53 -12.28 -15.79 4.64
CA THR A 53 -12.73 -14.88 5.68
C THR A 53 -12.34 -15.41 7.06
N PHE A 54 -12.23 -14.51 8.03
CA PHE A 54 -12.20 -14.84 9.44
C PHE A 54 -13.10 -13.86 10.19
N THR A 55 -13.59 -14.24 11.36
CA THR A 55 -14.35 -13.32 12.21
C THR A 55 -13.38 -12.47 13.03
N SER A 56 -13.45 -11.15 12.84
CA SER A 56 -12.65 -10.20 13.59
C SER A 56 -13.20 -10.03 15.01
N PRO A 57 -12.42 -10.32 16.06
CA PRO A 57 -12.85 -10.10 17.43
C PRO A 57 -13.13 -8.62 17.74
N SER A 58 -12.31 -7.70 17.23
CA SER A 58 -12.46 -6.27 17.52
C SER A 58 -13.60 -5.62 16.74
N MET A 59 -13.82 -6.03 15.48
CA MET A 59 -14.86 -5.47 14.62
C MET A 59 -16.18 -6.22 14.72
N LYS A 60 -16.19 -7.45 15.26
CA LYS A 60 -17.35 -8.36 15.39
C LYS A 60 -18.04 -8.65 14.04
N VAL A 61 -17.27 -8.65 12.96
CA VAL A 61 -17.74 -8.93 11.60
C VAL A 61 -16.78 -9.89 10.87
N PRO A 62 -17.24 -10.58 9.83
CA PRO A 62 -16.34 -11.28 8.92
C PRO A 62 -15.43 -10.29 8.19
N VAL A 63 -14.15 -10.64 8.09
CA VAL A 63 -13.14 -9.87 7.35
C VAL A 63 -12.54 -10.76 6.28
N GLY A 64 -12.52 -10.25 5.04
CA GLY A 64 -11.98 -10.94 3.87
C GLY A 64 -10.49 -10.76 3.71
N TYR A 65 -9.85 -11.77 3.18
CA TYR A 65 -8.49 -11.72 2.65
C TYR A 65 -8.38 -12.63 1.42
N CYS A 66 -7.46 -12.29 0.51
CA CYS A 66 -7.05 -13.22 -0.53
C CYS A 66 -5.69 -13.80 -0.18
N ILE A 67 -5.49 -15.10 -0.44
CA ILE A 67 -4.22 -15.76 -0.19
C ILE A 67 -3.75 -16.49 -1.44
N TYR A 68 -2.51 -16.26 -1.82
CA TYR A 68 -1.79 -17.04 -2.82
C TYR A 68 -0.95 -18.11 -2.11
N LEU A 69 -1.12 -19.34 -2.51
CA LEU A 69 -0.34 -20.49 -2.05
C LEU A 69 0.55 -20.99 -3.20
N PRO A 70 1.87 -21.09 -3.03
CA PRO A 70 2.78 -21.51 -4.10
C PRO A 70 2.52 -22.95 -4.52
N PRO A 71 2.89 -23.37 -5.77
CA PRO A 71 2.61 -24.70 -6.30
C PRO A 71 3.07 -25.85 -5.41
N THR A 72 4.16 -25.65 -4.68
CA THR A 72 4.71 -26.63 -3.75
C THR A 72 3.94 -26.75 -2.43
N TYR A 73 2.97 -25.87 -2.18
CA TYR A 73 2.17 -25.90 -0.96
C TYR A 73 1.24 -27.11 -0.88
N SER A 74 0.72 -27.60 -2.02
CA SER A 74 -0.19 -28.75 -2.08
C SER A 74 0.48 -30.10 -1.76
N LYS A 75 1.81 -30.18 -1.81
CA LYS A 75 2.55 -31.42 -1.49
C LYS A 75 2.36 -31.75 0.00
N LYS A 76 2.10 -33.03 0.29
CA LYS A 76 2.06 -33.53 1.67
C LYS A 76 3.45 -33.42 2.31
N THR A 77 3.68 -32.37 3.10
CA THR A 77 4.97 -32.03 3.68
C THR A 77 4.76 -31.15 4.90
N THR A 78 5.67 -31.20 5.84
CA THR A 78 5.73 -30.32 7.02
C THR A 78 6.36 -28.97 6.73
N ARG A 79 6.84 -28.76 5.50
CA ARG A 79 7.51 -27.52 5.10
C ARG A 79 6.63 -26.31 5.38
N ARG A 80 7.21 -25.32 6.04
CA ARG A 80 6.65 -23.99 6.27
C ARG A 80 7.20 -22.99 5.25
N PHE A 81 6.46 -21.93 4.99
CA PHE A 81 6.77 -20.94 3.97
C PHE A 81 6.85 -19.55 4.58
N PRO A 82 7.77 -18.70 4.13
CA PRO A 82 7.68 -17.28 4.41
C PRO A 82 6.36 -16.72 3.90
N VAL A 83 5.84 -15.71 4.57
CA VAL A 83 4.59 -15.05 4.19
C VAL A 83 4.83 -13.57 3.97
N ILE A 84 4.36 -13.06 2.83
CA ILE A 84 4.36 -11.63 2.50
C ILE A 84 2.92 -11.12 2.65
N TYR A 85 2.73 -10.15 3.52
CA TYR A 85 1.48 -9.42 3.64
C TYR A 85 1.52 -8.22 2.71
N TYR A 86 0.60 -8.18 1.76
CA TYR A 86 0.52 -7.14 0.74
C TYR A 86 -0.60 -6.15 1.04
N LEU A 87 -0.24 -4.89 1.22
CA LEU A 87 -1.13 -3.78 1.50
C LEU A 87 -1.55 -3.09 0.20
N HIS A 88 -2.86 -3.08 -0.09
CA HIS A 88 -3.40 -2.46 -1.30
C HIS A 88 -3.31 -0.94 -1.30
N GLY A 89 -3.32 -0.33 -2.49
CA GLY A 89 -3.43 1.11 -2.67
C GLY A 89 -4.86 1.64 -2.58
N GLY A 90 -4.99 2.96 -2.41
CA GLY A 90 -6.28 3.68 -2.39
C GLY A 90 -7.18 3.34 -1.21
N ARG A 91 -8.33 4.01 -1.13
CA ARG A 91 -9.42 3.79 -0.16
C ARG A 91 -10.74 3.55 -0.89
N PRO A 92 -11.73 2.92 -0.26
CA PRO A 92 -11.66 2.15 1.00
C PRO A 92 -10.87 0.85 0.85
N GLY A 93 -10.72 0.09 1.95
CA GLY A 93 -10.09 -1.22 1.95
C GLY A 93 -10.80 -2.21 1.04
N ASN A 94 -10.02 -3.10 0.40
CA ASN A 94 -10.55 -4.21 -0.38
C ASN A 94 -9.40 -5.18 -0.67
N GLU A 95 -9.54 -6.43 -0.24
CA GLU A 95 -8.56 -7.50 -0.36
C GLU A 95 -8.31 -7.96 -1.81
N THR A 96 -9.21 -7.61 -2.73
CA THR A 96 -9.06 -8.04 -4.13
C THR A 96 -8.29 -7.04 -5.01
N LYS A 97 -8.05 -5.82 -4.53
CA LYS A 97 -7.45 -4.74 -5.33
C LYS A 97 -6.10 -5.09 -5.95
N SER A 98 -5.26 -5.83 -5.22
CA SER A 98 -3.91 -6.17 -5.66
C SER A 98 -3.74 -7.65 -6.00
N VAL A 99 -4.79 -8.44 -5.96
CA VAL A 99 -4.72 -9.91 -6.09
C VAL A 99 -4.15 -10.39 -7.43
N ARG A 100 -4.29 -9.59 -8.50
CA ARG A 100 -3.69 -9.91 -9.82
C ARG A 100 -2.16 -9.91 -9.82
N LEU A 101 -1.51 -9.40 -8.79
CA LEU A 101 -0.06 -9.56 -8.61
C LEU A 101 0.34 -11.03 -8.40
N ALA A 102 -0.60 -11.89 -8.03
CA ALA A 102 -0.37 -13.32 -7.95
C ALA A 102 0.04 -13.94 -9.31
N GLU A 103 -0.37 -13.36 -10.44
CA GLU A 103 0.01 -13.86 -11.78
C GLU A 103 1.54 -13.81 -12.00
N PRO A 104 2.23 -12.67 -11.93
CA PRO A 104 3.68 -12.62 -12.07
C PRO A 104 4.41 -13.31 -10.91
N ILE A 105 3.84 -13.35 -9.71
CA ILE A 105 4.40 -14.07 -8.56
C ILE A 105 4.43 -15.57 -8.84
N ASP A 106 3.31 -16.16 -9.26
CA ASP A 106 3.20 -17.58 -9.60
C ASP A 106 4.14 -17.96 -10.76
N ALA A 107 4.17 -17.11 -11.80
CA ALA A 107 5.04 -17.32 -12.94
C ALA A 107 6.53 -17.36 -12.55
N ALA A 108 6.99 -16.43 -11.71
CA ALA A 108 8.37 -16.39 -11.25
C ALA A 108 8.73 -17.60 -10.37
N ILE A 109 7.81 -18.04 -9.49
CA ILE A 109 8.01 -19.21 -8.63
C ILE A 109 8.03 -20.50 -9.45
N ARG A 110 7.11 -20.68 -10.42
CA ARG A 110 7.08 -21.84 -11.32
C ARG A 110 8.33 -21.94 -12.18
N ALA A 111 8.84 -20.81 -12.63
CA ALA A 111 10.07 -20.75 -13.41
C ALA A 111 11.35 -20.95 -12.55
N GLY A 112 11.23 -21.18 -11.23
CA GLY A 112 12.38 -21.31 -10.34
C GLY A 112 13.18 -20.03 -10.11
N LYS A 113 12.70 -18.87 -10.61
CA LYS A 113 13.38 -17.57 -10.49
C LYS A 113 13.20 -16.94 -9.10
N ALA A 114 12.13 -17.29 -8.41
CA ALA A 114 11.86 -16.86 -7.04
C ALA A 114 11.55 -18.04 -6.13
N ARG A 115 11.97 -17.91 -4.86
CA ARG A 115 11.66 -18.91 -3.83
C ARG A 115 10.16 -18.96 -3.55
N PRO A 116 9.57 -20.15 -3.31
CA PRO A 116 8.17 -20.25 -2.91
C PRO A 116 7.88 -19.51 -1.61
N MET A 117 6.95 -18.58 -1.66
CA MET A 117 6.43 -17.77 -0.53
C MET A 117 4.91 -17.70 -0.63
N ILE A 118 4.24 -17.59 0.51
CA ILE A 118 2.80 -17.28 0.60
C ILE A 118 2.63 -15.75 0.45
N TYR A 119 1.60 -15.31 -0.25
CA TYR A 119 1.21 -13.89 -0.27
C TYR A 119 -0.22 -13.74 0.25
N VAL A 120 -0.40 -12.82 1.18
CA VAL A 120 -1.72 -12.49 1.76
C VAL A 120 -2.07 -11.05 1.37
N PHE A 121 -3.12 -10.90 0.57
CA PHE A 121 -3.68 -9.61 0.18
C PHE A 121 -4.77 -9.24 1.18
N ILE A 122 -4.54 -8.17 1.94
CA ILE A 122 -5.37 -7.83 3.08
C ILE A 122 -6.46 -6.80 2.75
N ASN A 123 -7.56 -6.82 3.51
CA ASN A 123 -8.51 -5.72 3.56
C ASN A 123 -8.04 -4.71 4.61
N GLY A 124 -7.72 -3.51 4.19
CA GLY A 124 -7.13 -2.48 5.05
C GLY A 124 -8.13 -1.66 5.87
N GLY A 125 -9.41 -2.01 5.87
CA GLY A 125 -10.44 -1.21 6.55
C GLY A 125 -10.88 0.04 5.76
N ALA A 126 -11.84 0.77 6.28
CA ALA A 126 -12.44 1.94 5.60
C ALA A 126 -11.42 3.06 5.32
N VAL A 127 -10.37 3.16 6.13
CA VAL A 127 -9.32 4.19 6.01
C VAL A 127 -7.97 3.54 5.73
N SER A 128 -7.95 2.52 4.93
CA SER A 128 -6.80 1.73 4.45
C SER A 128 -5.60 1.70 5.38
N HIS A 129 -5.50 0.60 6.14
CA HIS A 129 -4.38 0.26 7.01
C HIS A 129 -4.20 1.16 8.24
N TYR A 130 -5.26 1.89 8.64
CA TYR A 130 -5.29 2.70 9.85
C TYR A 130 -6.36 2.22 10.83
N ASN A 131 -6.12 2.46 12.10
CA ASN A 131 -7.19 2.50 13.08
C ASN A 131 -7.86 3.87 12.99
N TYR A 132 -9.16 3.87 12.70
CA TYR A 132 -9.96 5.08 12.61
C TYR A 132 -11.31 4.86 13.29
N PRO A 133 -11.36 4.96 14.64
CA PRO A 133 -12.55 4.68 15.44
C PRO A 133 -13.78 5.49 15.01
N GLN A 134 -13.59 6.74 14.58
CA GLN A 134 -14.66 7.63 14.11
C GLN A 134 -15.44 7.08 12.90
N LYS A 135 -14.87 6.10 12.18
CA LYS A 135 -15.54 5.36 11.10
C LYS A 135 -15.76 3.89 11.45
N ASN A 136 -15.69 3.55 12.73
CA ASN A 136 -15.76 2.16 13.19
C ASN A 136 -14.86 1.23 12.34
N SER A 137 -13.59 1.60 12.18
CA SER A 137 -12.64 0.88 11.34
C SER A 137 -11.28 0.77 12.00
N LEU A 138 -10.93 -0.43 12.44
CA LEU A 138 -9.67 -0.74 13.11
C LEU A 138 -8.73 -1.52 12.18
N GLY A 139 -8.49 -0.97 10.98
CA GLY A 139 -7.75 -1.66 9.90
C GLY A 139 -6.35 -2.13 10.28
N GLU A 140 -5.62 -1.38 11.11
CA GLU A 140 -4.29 -1.78 11.60
C GLU A 140 -4.40 -2.90 12.63
N ASP A 141 -5.29 -2.79 13.62
CA ASP A 141 -5.47 -3.81 14.67
C ASP A 141 -5.98 -5.13 14.08
N VAL A 142 -6.96 -5.06 13.18
CA VAL A 142 -7.44 -6.24 12.45
C VAL A 142 -6.29 -6.94 11.72
N PHE A 143 -5.40 -6.19 11.10
CA PHE A 143 -4.25 -6.78 10.41
C PHE A 143 -3.23 -7.37 11.41
N ILE A 144 -2.75 -6.55 12.34
CA ILE A 144 -1.61 -6.89 13.20
C ILE A 144 -1.99 -7.89 14.29
N LYS A 145 -3.13 -7.65 14.96
CA LYS A 145 -3.51 -8.42 16.16
C LYS A 145 -4.36 -9.64 15.85
N GLU A 146 -5.00 -9.68 14.68
CA GLU A 146 -6.01 -10.70 14.37
C GLU A 146 -5.67 -11.51 13.12
N LEU A 147 -5.45 -10.86 11.97
CA LEU A 147 -5.17 -11.58 10.72
C LEU A 147 -3.82 -12.31 10.76
N ILE A 148 -2.75 -11.69 11.25
CA ILE A 148 -1.43 -12.36 11.34
C ILE A 148 -1.53 -13.64 12.15
N PRO A 149 -2.06 -13.66 13.41
CA PRO A 149 -2.25 -14.89 14.15
C PRO A 149 -3.18 -15.90 13.47
N HIS A 150 -4.25 -15.43 12.82
CA HIS A 150 -5.16 -16.29 12.06
C HIS A 150 -4.43 -17.01 10.92
N ILE A 151 -3.63 -16.31 10.14
CA ILE A 151 -2.85 -16.87 9.03
C ILE A 151 -1.82 -17.88 9.54
N ASP A 152 -1.10 -17.55 10.60
CA ASP A 152 -0.10 -18.45 11.18
C ASP A 152 -0.72 -19.74 11.75
N LYS A 153 -1.95 -19.67 12.29
CA LYS A 153 -2.71 -20.82 12.78
C LYS A 153 -3.28 -21.68 11.64
N THR A 154 -3.70 -21.03 10.54
CA THR A 154 -4.45 -21.69 9.46
C THR A 154 -3.53 -22.26 8.39
N TYR A 155 -2.40 -21.63 8.14
CA TYR A 155 -1.50 -21.99 7.06
C TYR A 155 -0.10 -22.33 7.57
N ARG A 156 0.65 -23.08 6.77
CA ARG A 156 2.02 -23.47 7.08
C ARG A 156 3.00 -22.29 6.83
N THR A 157 2.91 -21.28 7.66
CA THR A 157 3.83 -20.13 7.65
C THR A 157 5.03 -20.38 8.58
N VAL A 158 6.14 -19.71 8.32
CA VAL A 158 7.19 -19.49 9.32
C VAL A 158 6.69 -18.40 10.25
N ALA A 159 6.03 -18.79 11.34
CA ALA A 159 5.32 -17.91 12.28
C ALA A 159 6.27 -17.11 13.19
N ALA A 160 7.23 -16.41 12.60
CA ALA A 160 8.22 -15.60 13.28
C ALA A 160 8.56 -14.36 12.43
N ARG A 161 9.18 -13.35 13.04
CA ARG A 161 9.69 -12.17 12.34
C ARG A 161 10.52 -12.54 11.12
N SER A 162 11.41 -13.50 11.27
CA SER A 162 12.26 -14.00 10.19
C SER A 162 11.52 -14.65 9.01
N GLY A 163 10.25 -14.99 9.19
CA GLY A 163 9.39 -15.56 8.15
C GLY A 163 8.35 -14.59 7.59
N ARG A 164 8.26 -13.35 8.11
CA ARG A 164 7.24 -12.38 7.69
C ARG A 164 7.82 -11.22 6.92
N GLY A 165 7.29 -11.00 5.72
CA GLY A 165 7.51 -9.81 4.92
C GLY A 165 6.28 -8.91 4.89
N LEU A 166 6.50 -7.64 4.67
CA LEU A 166 5.48 -6.61 4.52
C LEU A 166 5.75 -5.83 3.24
N GLU A 167 4.76 -5.76 2.38
CA GLU A 167 4.85 -5.06 1.11
C GLU A 167 3.56 -4.27 0.85
N GLY A 168 3.63 -3.23 0.04
CA GLY A 168 2.44 -2.52 -0.39
C GLY A 168 2.77 -1.40 -1.36
N PHE A 169 1.75 -0.89 -2.04
CA PHE A 169 1.93 0.15 -3.05
C PHE A 169 0.98 1.32 -2.81
N SER A 170 1.45 2.55 -3.11
CA SER A 170 0.66 3.78 -2.97
C SER A 170 0.24 3.99 -1.50
N GLN A 171 -1.05 4.00 -1.21
CA GLN A 171 -1.55 3.99 0.17
C GLN A 171 -1.06 2.77 0.96
N GLY A 172 -0.96 1.62 0.31
CA GLY A 172 -0.35 0.43 0.90
C GLY A 172 1.14 0.59 1.17
N GLY A 173 1.88 1.30 0.31
CA GLY A 173 3.27 1.66 0.55
C GLY A 173 3.44 2.56 1.78
N ARG A 174 2.58 3.58 1.93
CA ARG A 174 2.52 4.40 3.14
C ARG A 174 2.17 3.56 4.38
N GLY A 175 1.19 2.64 4.24
CA GLY A 175 0.84 1.68 5.27
C GLY A 175 2.02 0.81 5.67
N THR A 176 2.76 0.27 4.69
CA THR A 176 3.98 -0.51 4.91
C THR A 176 5.01 0.27 5.71
N THR A 177 5.33 1.51 5.29
CA THR A 177 6.28 2.37 6.00
C THR A 177 5.85 2.64 7.44
N ARG A 178 4.58 2.94 7.65
CA ARG A 178 4.06 3.22 8.99
C ARG A 178 4.08 1.98 9.88
N ILE A 179 3.61 0.86 9.36
CA ILE A 179 3.50 -0.39 10.13
C ILE A 179 4.88 -0.97 10.45
N MET A 180 5.85 -0.92 9.53
CA MET A 180 7.19 -1.43 9.81
C MET A 180 7.89 -0.66 10.95
N PHE A 181 7.72 0.67 11.03
CA PHE A 181 8.31 1.46 12.10
C PHE A 181 7.54 1.36 13.43
N ARG A 182 6.24 1.08 13.40
CA ARG A 182 5.44 0.86 14.61
C ARG A 182 5.62 -0.54 15.19
N HIS A 183 5.89 -1.53 14.34
CA HIS A 183 5.94 -2.94 14.70
C HIS A 183 7.19 -3.62 14.12
N PRO A 184 8.41 -3.07 14.36
CA PRO A 184 9.64 -3.59 13.77
C PRO A 184 9.93 -5.05 14.17
N GLN A 185 9.39 -5.49 15.32
CA GLN A 185 9.52 -6.86 15.83
C GLN A 185 8.71 -7.89 15.03
N LEU A 186 7.81 -7.49 14.14
CA LEU A 186 6.93 -8.42 13.43
C LEU A 186 7.46 -8.82 12.05
N PHE A 187 8.25 -7.97 11.39
CA PHE A 187 8.63 -8.15 9.99
C PHE A 187 10.15 -8.18 9.79
N GLY A 188 10.65 -9.18 9.09
CA GLY A 188 12.05 -9.31 8.74
C GLY A 188 12.43 -8.65 7.41
N SER A 189 11.43 -8.29 6.58
CA SER A 189 11.65 -7.71 5.26
C SER A 189 10.48 -6.80 4.90
N CYS A 190 10.75 -5.55 4.51
CA CYS A 190 9.74 -4.53 4.26
C CYS A 190 9.98 -3.81 2.92
N ALA A 191 8.97 -3.81 2.03
CA ALA A 191 9.09 -3.21 0.72
C ALA A 191 7.99 -2.17 0.44
N PRO A 192 8.07 -0.95 1.01
CA PRO A 192 7.14 0.13 0.70
C PRO A 192 7.33 0.64 -0.72
N GLY A 193 6.25 0.68 -1.52
CA GLY A 193 6.29 1.06 -2.92
C GLY A 193 5.41 2.25 -3.27
N GLY A 194 5.94 3.19 -4.06
CA GLY A 194 5.21 4.33 -4.58
C GLY A 194 4.39 5.07 -3.53
N ALA A 195 4.92 5.16 -2.31
CA ALA A 195 4.23 5.70 -1.17
C ALA A 195 4.09 7.23 -1.26
N GLY A 196 2.93 7.76 -0.84
CA GLY A 196 2.80 9.18 -0.61
C GLY A 196 3.16 9.49 0.84
N HIS A 197 4.37 9.93 1.10
CA HIS A 197 4.82 10.27 2.44
C HIS A 197 4.39 11.67 2.82
N ALA A 198 3.43 11.79 3.73
CA ALA A 198 3.00 13.07 4.27
C ALA A 198 3.79 13.42 5.52
N THR A 199 4.32 14.63 5.58
CA THR A 199 4.99 15.22 6.75
C THR A 199 3.99 15.64 7.80
N GLU A 200 2.74 15.82 7.41
CA GLU A 200 1.70 16.49 8.15
C GLU A 200 0.79 15.55 8.92
N LYS A 201 0.04 16.10 9.84
CA LYS A 201 -0.99 15.41 10.61
C LYS A 201 -2.19 14.98 9.75
N ARG A 202 -2.32 15.52 8.56
CA ARG A 202 -3.35 15.19 7.57
C ARG A 202 -2.77 14.29 6.50
N ILE A 203 -3.54 13.29 6.10
CA ILE A 203 -3.18 12.37 5.03
C ILE A 203 -4.19 12.52 3.92
N SER A 204 -3.72 12.95 2.77
CA SER A 204 -4.50 13.01 1.54
C SER A 204 -4.29 11.76 0.72
N GLU A 205 -5.31 11.41 -0.04
CA GLU A 205 -5.26 10.28 -0.94
C GLU A 205 -5.91 10.52 -2.28
N GLU A 206 -6.44 11.72 -2.46
CA GLU A 206 -6.98 12.14 -3.74
C GLU A 206 -5.94 13.03 -4.42
N ASP A 207 -5.36 12.55 -5.52
CA ASP A 207 -4.44 13.28 -6.40
C ASP A 207 -3.20 13.88 -5.68
N GLY A 208 -2.70 13.23 -4.64
CA GLY A 208 -1.54 13.70 -3.90
C GLY A 208 -1.79 14.91 -2.99
N ARG A 209 -3.04 15.33 -2.83
CA ARG A 209 -3.44 16.42 -1.93
C ARG A 209 -3.91 15.87 -0.59
N GLU A 210 -3.59 16.57 0.49
CA GLU A 210 -4.04 16.18 1.82
C GLU A 210 -5.53 16.43 2.03
N SER A 211 -6.23 15.42 2.53
CA SER A 211 -7.64 15.55 2.86
C SER A 211 -7.84 16.25 4.21
N ALA A 212 -8.47 17.41 4.20
CA ALA A 212 -8.87 18.09 5.43
C ALA A 212 -9.87 17.29 6.29
N ARG A 213 -10.47 16.25 5.71
CA ARG A 213 -11.47 15.40 6.38
C ARG A 213 -10.89 14.29 7.23
N LEU A 214 -9.62 13.92 7.02
CA LEU A 214 -8.96 12.84 7.76
C LEU A 214 -7.90 13.44 8.67
N LYS A 215 -8.16 13.38 9.97
CA LYS A 215 -7.22 13.82 11.00
C LYS A 215 -6.73 12.60 11.77
N PHE A 216 -5.41 12.44 11.83
CA PHE A 216 -4.78 11.37 12.61
C PHE A 216 -4.13 11.93 13.86
N ALA A 217 -3.96 11.06 14.85
CA ALA A 217 -3.24 11.43 16.07
C ALA A 217 -1.80 11.85 15.75
N PRO A 218 -1.18 12.74 16.55
CA PRO A 218 0.24 13.03 16.45
C PRO A 218 1.08 11.76 16.48
N GLY A 219 2.20 11.75 15.74
CA GLY A 219 3.08 10.58 15.64
C GLY A 219 2.56 9.44 14.76
N TYR A 220 1.52 9.68 13.97
CA TYR A 220 0.98 8.67 13.06
C TYR A 220 1.53 8.80 11.63
N ASN A 221 2.24 9.86 11.31
CA ASN A 221 2.84 10.05 9.99
C ASN A 221 4.19 9.31 9.87
N THR A 222 4.59 9.04 8.64
CA THR A 222 5.79 8.24 8.36
C THR A 222 7.09 8.92 8.78
N TYR A 223 7.16 10.24 8.80
CA TYR A 223 8.34 11.00 9.21
C TYR A 223 8.57 10.94 10.73
N ASP A 224 7.51 11.12 11.52
CA ASP A 224 7.61 11.04 12.99
C ASP A 224 7.94 9.62 13.44
N LEU A 225 7.35 8.62 12.79
CA LEU A 225 7.62 7.22 13.08
C LEU A 225 9.07 6.83 12.75
N ALA A 226 9.62 7.31 11.64
CA ALA A 226 11.02 7.10 11.30
C ALA A 226 11.95 7.77 12.32
N ARG A 227 11.65 9.02 12.75
CA ARG A 227 12.42 9.69 13.83
C ARG A 227 12.37 8.91 15.15
N ALA A 228 11.19 8.38 15.49
CA ALA A 228 11.05 7.58 16.71
C ALA A 228 11.86 6.28 16.62
N TYR A 229 11.79 5.57 15.50
CA TYR A 229 12.57 4.36 15.26
C TYR A 229 14.07 4.62 15.27
N ALA A 230 14.55 5.73 14.68
CA ALA A 230 15.97 6.08 14.62
C ALA A 230 16.62 6.29 15.99
N LYS A 231 15.84 6.58 17.04
CA LYS A 231 16.36 6.72 18.43
C LYS A 231 16.82 5.39 19.03
N ASN A 232 16.18 4.29 18.60
CA ASN A 232 16.55 2.92 18.98
C ASN A 232 16.15 1.96 17.86
N PRO A 233 16.97 1.80 16.81
CA PRO A 233 16.62 1.02 15.61
C PRO A 233 16.74 -0.49 15.87
N THR A 234 15.99 -0.98 16.83
CA THR A 234 16.01 -2.38 17.26
C THR A 234 14.59 -2.97 17.23
N PRO A 235 14.40 -4.14 16.59
CA PRO A 235 15.36 -4.83 15.72
C PRO A 235 15.59 -4.09 14.40
N GLU A 236 16.76 -4.25 13.81
CA GLU A 236 17.08 -3.67 12.51
C GLU A 236 16.12 -4.15 11.42
N LEU A 237 15.64 -3.21 10.58
CA LEU A 237 14.72 -3.47 9.49
C LEU A 237 15.47 -3.61 8.15
N ASN A 238 15.16 -4.67 7.40
CA ASN A 238 15.54 -4.77 6.00
C ASN A 238 14.49 -4.04 5.16
N ILE A 239 14.85 -2.91 4.56
CA ILE A 239 13.93 -2.03 3.85
C ILE A 239 14.36 -1.92 2.38
N LEU A 240 13.40 -2.07 1.45
CA LEU A 240 13.57 -1.75 0.04
C LEU A 240 12.47 -0.78 -0.40
N ILE A 241 12.82 0.46 -0.70
CA ILE A 241 11.86 1.46 -1.19
C ILE A 241 11.83 1.43 -2.71
N HIS A 242 10.66 1.25 -3.31
CA HIS A 242 10.54 1.22 -4.76
C HIS A 242 9.54 2.25 -5.28
N VAL A 243 9.86 2.85 -6.44
CA VAL A 243 8.99 3.83 -7.10
C VAL A 243 9.30 3.91 -8.58
N GLY A 244 8.26 4.14 -9.40
CA GLY A 244 8.42 4.38 -10.83
C GLY A 244 8.71 5.85 -11.12
N THR A 245 9.60 6.13 -12.09
CA THR A 245 10.03 7.49 -12.44
C THR A 245 8.90 8.36 -13.01
N ARG A 246 7.87 7.76 -13.59
CA ARG A 246 6.67 8.46 -14.06
C ARG A 246 5.51 8.47 -13.05
N GLY A 247 5.78 8.03 -11.80
CA GLY A 247 4.81 8.10 -10.73
C GLY A 247 4.66 9.54 -10.21
N PHE A 248 3.43 10.02 -10.00
CA PHE A 248 3.16 11.38 -9.50
C PHE A 248 3.79 11.67 -8.14
N ASN A 249 4.13 10.64 -7.38
CA ASN A 249 4.78 10.73 -6.07
C ASN A 249 6.28 10.35 -6.11
N TYR A 250 6.89 10.32 -7.29
CA TYR A 250 8.31 9.99 -7.45
C TYR A 250 9.20 10.89 -6.60
N GLN A 251 9.05 12.22 -6.75
CA GLN A 251 9.83 13.20 -5.98
C GLN A 251 9.59 13.11 -4.47
N ASN A 252 8.36 12.79 -4.06
CA ASN A 252 8.03 12.59 -2.66
C ASN A 252 8.76 11.38 -2.06
N ASN A 253 8.90 10.29 -2.82
CA ASN A 253 9.69 9.13 -2.39
C ASN A 253 11.19 9.45 -2.32
N LEU A 254 11.74 10.19 -3.28
CA LEU A 254 13.14 10.63 -3.24
C LEU A 254 13.42 11.52 -2.03
N ALA A 255 12.51 12.43 -1.72
CA ALA A 255 12.61 13.29 -0.53
C ALA A 255 12.59 12.46 0.76
N TYR A 256 11.75 11.43 0.82
CA TYR A 256 11.69 10.53 1.97
C TYR A 256 12.95 9.68 2.11
N MET A 257 13.51 9.16 1.02
CA MET A 257 14.80 8.47 1.01
C MET A 257 15.90 9.35 1.59
N LYS A 258 16.04 10.60 1.10
CA LYS A 258 16.99 11.58 1.66
C LYS A 258 16.75 11.87 3.14
N PHE A 259 15.51 11.80 3.59
CA PHE A 259 15.20 11.96 5.01
C PHE A 259 15.66 10.75 5.83
N LEU A 260 15.50 9.53 5.33
CA LEU A 260 16.04 8.32 5.99
C LEU A 260 17.57 8.34 6.04
N ASP A 261 18.24 8.84 4.99
CA ASP A 261 19.71 9.04 4.98
C ASP A 261 20.15 9.94 6.15
N LYS A 262 19.45 11.06 6.38
CA LYS A 262 19.73 11.97 7.51
C LYS A 262 19.53 11.29 8.87
N LEU A 263 18.62 10.35 8.97
CA LEU A 263 18.37 9.56 10.18
C LEU A 263 19.29 8.34 10.30
N LYS A 264 20.16 8.10 9.32
CA LYS A 264 21.03 6.91 9.23
C LYS A 264 20.25 5.59 9.30
N ILE A 265 19.03 5.57 8.78
CA ILE A 265 18.23 4.35 8.63
C ILE A 265 18.60 3.70 7.30
N PRO A 266 19.19 2.49 7.30
CA PRO A 266 19.61 1.83 6.06
C PRO A 266 18.41 1.36 5.24
N TYR A 267 18.51 1.48 3.93
CA TYR A 267 17.53 0.95 2.98
C TYR A 267 18.18 0.69 1.62
N GLN A 268 17.57 -0.20 0.85
CA GLN A 268 17.83 -0.39 -0.57
C GLN A 268 16.82 0.44 -1.37
N LYS A 269 17.21 0.92 -2.53
CA LYS A 269 16.31 1.65 -3.44
C LYS A 269 16.14 0.91 -4.76
N LEU A 270 14.92 0.85 -5.26
CA LEU A 270 14.58 0.32 -6.58
C LEU A 270 13.80 1.38 -7.35
N ILE A 271 14.52 2.13 -8.17
CA ILE A 271 13.90 3.11 -9.10
C ILE A 271 13.57 2.36 -10.38
N VAL A 272 12.28 2.32 -10.73
CA VAL A 272 11.80 1.60 -11.91
C VAL A 272 11.58 2.59 -13.04
N GLU A 273 12.45 2.56 -14.03
CA GLU A 273 12.45 3.49 -15.14
C GLU A 273 11.19 3.33 -15.99
N ASP A 274 10.63 4.46 -16.48
CA ASP A 274 9.39 4.54 -17.27
C ASP A 274 8.17 3.83 -16.65
N ALA A 275 8.16 3.60 -15.36
CA ALA A 275 7.01 3.04 -14.69
C ALA A 275 6.09 4.17 -14.16
N PRO A 276 4.81 4.18 -14.53
CA PRO A 276 3.81 5.06 -13.95
C PRO A 276 3.47 4.63 -12.51
N HIS A 277 2.59 5.37 -11.86
CA HIS A 277 2.07 5.01 -10.53
C HIS A 277 1.15 3.77 -10.59
N SER A 278 1.75 2.60 -10.76
CA SER A 278 1.04 1.34 -10.94
C SER A 278 1.83 0.15 -10.38
N ALA A 279 1.31 -0.48 -9.33
CA ALA A 279 1.89 -1.71 -8.77
C ALA A 279 2.05 -2.81 -9.83
N ARG A 280 1.08 -2.94 -10.73
CA ARG A 280 1.11 -3.96 -11.80
C ARG A 280 2.28 -3.73 -12.77
N VAL A 281 2.53 -2.48 -13.15
CA VAL A 281 3.66 -2.14 -14.05
C VAL A 281 4.99 -2.34 -13.32
N ILE A 282 5.10 -1.94 -12.04
CA ILE A 282 6.28 -2.21 -11.21
C ILE A 282 6.56 -3.72 -11.16
N TYR A 283 5.56 -4.54 -10.87
CA TYR A 283 5.72 -6.01 -10.84
C TYR A 283 6.09 -6.61 -12.20
N LYS A 284 5.51 -6.11 -13.29
CA LYS A 284 5.88 -6.55 -14.64
C LYS A 284 7.35 -6.25 -14.97
N LYS A 285 7.85 -5.08 -14.56
CA LYS A 285 9.23 -4.64 -14.85
C LYS A 285 10.27 -5.18 -13.85
N SER A 286 9.93 -5.21 -12.57
CA SER A 286 10.89 -5.41 -11.49
C SER A 286 10.38 -6.28 -10.32
N GLY A 287 9.24 -6.96 -10.49
CA GLY A 287 8.65 -7.79 -9.43
C GLY A 287 9.57 -8.91 -8.96
N LEU A 288 10.40 -9.46 -9.86
CA LEU A 288 11.39 -10.47 -9.50
C LEU A 288 12.40 -9.95 -8.46
N LEU A 289 12.85 -8.69 -8.59
CA LEU A 289 13.78 -8.08 -7.61
C LEU A 289 13.13 -7.91 -6.25
N LEU A 290 11.84 -7.55 -6.20
CA LEU A 290 11.06 -7.47 -4.94
C LEU A 290 10.95 -8.84 -4.28
N MET A 291 10.61 -9.88 -5.07
CA MET A 291 10.54 -11.25 -4.57
C MET A 291 11.89 -11.76 -4.08
N GLN A 292 12.97 -11.46 -4.78
CA GLN A 292 14.34 -11.82 -4.39
C GLN A 292 14.77 -11.10 -3.12
N PHE A 293 14.45 -9.81 -2.99
CA PHE A 293 14.70 -9.06 -1.76
C PHE A 293 14.02 -9.71 -0.55
N HIS A 294 12.75 -10.07 -0.65
CA HIS A 294 12.08 -10.80 0.41
C HIS A 294 12.70 -12.18 0.65
N ALA A 295 13.05 -12.89 -0.42
CA ALA A 295 13.64 -14.22 -0.32
C ALA A 295 15.02 -14.22 0.38
N THR A 296 15.81 -13.17 0.20
CA THR A 296 17.12 -13.00 0.85
C THR A 296 16.99 -12.71 2.34
N ASN A 297 16.00 -11.86 2.71
CA ASN A 297 15.85 -11.38 4.07
C ASN A 297 14.93 -12.24 4.95
N LEU A 298 14.28 -13.25 4.38
CA LEU A 298 13.39 -14.13 5.13
C LEU A 298 13.95 -15.55 5.22
N SER A 299 13.81 -16.18 6.36
CA SER A 299 14.22 -17.56 6.59
C SER A 299 13.33 -18.53 5.81
N ALA A 300 13.96 -19.49 5.13
CA ALA A 300 13.27 -20.73 4.82
C ALA A 300 13.18 -21.57 6.09
N ASP A 301 12.12 -22.35 6.21
CA ASP A 301 12.08 -23.41 7.22
C ASP A 301 13.25 -24.36 6.95
N LYS A 302 14.30 -24.27 7.76
CA LYS A 302 15.30 -25.35 7.80
C LYS A 302 14.60 -26.49 8.56
N PRO A 303 14.43 -27.68 7.97
CA PRO A 303 13.95 -28.80 8.74
C PRO A 303 14.87 -28.91 9.97
N LYS A 304 14.29 -28.88 11.16
CA LYS A 304 15.06 -29.21 12.37
C LYS A 304 15.71 -30.56 12.09
N ARG A 305 17.04 -30.57 11.98
CA ARG A 305 17.77 -31.85 12.02
C ARG A 305 17.39 -32.46 13.36
N ARG A 306 16.69 -33.58 13.30
CA ARG A 306 16.41 -34.45 14.46
C ARG A 306 17.72 -35.07 14.91
#